data_dcf3393586d3b4924f7fdd41122981ee
#
_entry.id   dcf3393586d3b4924f7fdd41122981ee
#
_cell.length_a   1.000
_cell.length_b   1.000
_cell.length_c   1.000
_cell.angle_alpha   90.00
_cell.angle_beta   90.00
_cell.angle_gamma   90.00
#
_symmetry.space_group_name_H-M   'P 1'
#
loop_
_entity.id
_entity.type
_entity.pdbx_description
1 polymer ?
#
loop_
_entity_poly.entity_id
_entity_poly.type
_entity_poly.pdbx_seq_one_letter_code
_entity_poly.pdbx_strand_id
1 'polypeptide(L)'
;MKSPRIKTAHKAYLSPYEINEFPKDFPMNLGREIVYILATNPAPVIEGRDWERIFAKSIGGAWTPSNVGLDDVIKNKTAWGAKTVKSSNPFDAKSVRLISGRNSPSYSYGTSDVHGVSIAELAEQVLGIWNERVKEAQKQYEELRTVVLLKSEDLIECSAFEYFTTMYDYSKYDWKWNDRGNLIGLESNGSLKFTWQPHGSQFTITEQVPQKRLKIRILHRPNLVSQQELFKAIDFNDNWIQIIDGEEE
;
A
#
# COMPACT_ATOMS: atom_id res chain seq x y z
N MET A 1 21.05 -19.58 -36.13
CA MET A 1 22.11 -18.59 -35.79
C MET A 1 22.24 -18.51 -34.26
N LYS A 2 23.45 -18.49 -33.71
CA LYS A 2 23.66 -18.27 -32.27
C LYS A 2 23.51 -16.77 -32.00
N SER A 3 22.73 -16.42 -31.00
CA SER A 3 22.59 -15.03 -30.56
C SER A 3 23.94 -14.47 -30.09
N PRO A 4 24.29 -13.22 -30.41
CA PRO A 4 25.56 -12.62 -30.04
C PRO A 4 25.62 -12.44 -28.49
N ARG A 5 26.80 -12.70 -27.91
CA ARG A 5 27.06 -12.36 -26.52
C ARG A 5 27.28 -10.86 -26.42
N ILE A 6 26.43 -10.18 -25.63
CA ILE A 6 26.54 -8.76 -25.34
C ILE A 6 27.23 -8.62 -23.98
N LYS A 7 28.28 -7.78 -23.90
CA LYS A 7 28.80 -7.33 -22.58
C LYS A 7 27.75 -6.41 -21.96
N THR A 8 27.01 -6.89 -20.97
CA THR A 8 26.13 -6.03 -20.18
C THR A 8 26.99 -5.10 -19.32
N ALA A 9 26.94 -3.81 -19.60
CA ALA A 9 27.65 -2.79 -18.83
C ALA A 9 26.99 -2.54 -17.45
N HIS A 10 25.84 -3.13 -17.19
CA HIS A 10 25.11 -2.93 -15.95
C HIS A 10 25.32 -4.12 -15.02
N LYS A 11 25.71 -3.84 -13.75
CA LYS A 11 25.63 -4.84 -12.68
C LYS A 11 24.19 -5.34 -12.63
N ALA A 12 24.00 -6.66 -12.57
CA ALA A 12 22.68 -7.24 -12.35
C ALA A 12 22.07 -6.59 -11.09
N TYR A 13 20.84 -6.12 -11.22
CA TYR A 13 20.09 -5.63 -10.08
C TYR A 13 19.87 -6.78 -9.10
N LEU A 14 20.15 -6.53 -7.82
CA LEU A 14 19.85 -7.45 -6.74
C LEU A 14 18.77 -6.82 -5.88
N SER A 15 17.63 -7.49 -5.79
CA SER A 15 16.56 -7.14 -4.87
C SER A 15 17.09 -7.05 -3.44
N PRO A 16 16.61 -6.13 -2.60
CA PRO A 16 17.03 -6.03 -1.19
C PRO A 16 16.80 -7.33 -0.39
N TYR A 17 15.78 -8.09 -0.76
CA TYR A 17 15.43 -9.41 -0.23
C TYR A 17 14.39 -10.08 -1.13
N GLU A 18 14.23 -11.37 -1.03
CA GLU A 18 13.20 -12.12 -1.79
C GLU A 18 11.79 -11.73 -1.32
N ILE A 19 10.82 -11.74 -2.22
CA ILE A 19 9.43 -11.35 -1.90
C ILE A 19 8.87 -12.18 -0.73
N ASN A 20 8.28 -11.50 0.25
CA ASN A 20 7.79 -12.08 1.50
C ASN A 20 8.87 -12.70 2.41
N GLU A 21 10.15 -12.44 2.15
CA GLU A 21 11.28 -12.80 3.00
C GLU A 21 11.88 -11.55 3.66
N PHE A 22 11.09 -10.89 4.47
CA PHE A 22 11.50 -9.67 5.13
C PHE A 22 12.83 -9.81 5.89
N PRO A 23 13.62 -8.73 6.02
CA PRO A 23 14.85 -8.74 6.80
C PRO A 23 14.64 -9.30 8.22
N LYS A 24 15.65 -9.98 8.77
CA LYS A 24 15.57 -10.69 10.07
C LYS A 24 14.99 -9.83 11.20
N ASP A 25 15.33 -8.56 11.24
CA ASP A 25 14.91 -7.65 12.32
C ASP A 25 13.54 -7.00 12.06
N PHE A 26 13.02 -7.12 10.83
CA PHE A 26 11.75 -6.51 10.44
C PHE A 26 10.57 -6.90 11.33
N PRO A 27 10.35 -8.18 11.68
CA PRO A 27 9.22 -8.57 12.53
C PRO A 27 9.23 -7.89 13.90
N MET A 28 10.41 -7.83 14.52
CA MET A 28 10.57 -7.21 15.83
C MET A 28 10.45 -5.69 15.76
N ASN A 29 10.98 -5.07 14.72
CA ASN A 29 10.85 -3.63 14.50
C ASN A 29 9.39 -3.24 14.30
N LEU A 30 8.65 -3.96 13.45
CA LEU A 30 7.21 -3.75 13.26
C LEU A 30 6.44 -3.94 14.58
N GLY A 31 6.72 -5.01 15.34
CA GLY A 31 6.09 -5.26 16.63
C GLY A 31 6.32 -4.12 17.64
N ARG A 32 7.54 -3.57 17.69
CA ARG A 32 7.87 -2.41 18.55
C ARG A 32 7.10 -1.15 18.17
N GLU A 33 6.96 -0.85 16.87
CA GLU A 33 6.18 0.29 16.40
C GLU A 33 4.69 0.12 16.76
N ILE A 34 4.13 -1.09 16.62
CA ILE A 34 2.75 -1.38 17.04
C ILE A 34 2.59 -1.17 18.56
N VAL A 35 3.49 -1.71 19.37
CA VAL A 35 3.46 -1.52 20.85
C VAL A 35 3.60 -0.04 21.21
N TYR A 36 4.45 0.72 20.52
CA TYR A 36 4.59 2.15 20.72
C TYR A 36 3.26 2.89 20.44
N ILE A 37 2.60 2.60 19.34
CA ILE A 37 1.30 3.20 18.99
C ILE A 37 0.24 2.84 20.05
N LEU A 38 0.21 1.58 20.48
CA LEU A 38 -0.71 1.12 21.52
C LEU A 38 -0.48 1.80 22.87
N ALA A 39 0.77 2.14 23.20
CA ALA A 39 1.15 2.79 24.44
C ALA A 39 0.93 4.30 24.43
N THR A 40 0.94 4.94 23.26
CA THR A 40 0.95 6.42 23.17
C THR A 40 -0.32 7.01 22.57
N ASN A 41 -1.19 6.19 21.97
CA ASN A 41 -2.42 6.68 21.33
C ASN A 41 -3.66 6.05 21.98
N PRO A 42 -4.56 6.83 22.59
CA PRO A 42 -5.79 6.31 23.19
C PRO A 42 -6.77 5.70 22.16
N ALA A 43 -6.68 6.11 20.90
CA ALA A 43 -7.41 5.54 19.77
C ALA A 43 -6.42 5.03 18.71
N PRO A 44 -5.72 3.90 18.98
CA PRO A 44 -4.60 3.46 18.19
C PRO A 44 -5.04 3.00 16.78
N VAL A 45 -4.52 3.65 15.77
CA VAL A 45 -4.74 3.33 14.35
C VAL A 45 -3.40 3.41 13.61
N ILE A 46 -3.19 2.54 12.65
CA ILE A 46 -2.11 2.62 11.67
C ILE A 46 -2.75 2.95 10.33
N GLU A 47 -2.63 4.18 9.89
CA GLU A 47 -3.11 4.65 8.59
C GLU A 47 -2.04 4.46 7.51
N GLY A 48 -2.35 4.81 6.24
CA GLY A 48 -1.42 4.63 5.12
C GLY A 48 -0.04 5.24 5.39
N ARG A 49 0.01 6.53 5.78
CA ARG A 49 1.27 7.24 6.07
C ARG A 49 2.06 6.67 7.25
N ASP A 50 1.36 6.17 8.26
CA ASP A 50 2.04 5.52 9.40
C ASP A 50 2.70 4.23 8.92
N TRP A 51 1.98 3.44 8.13
CA TRP A 51 2.52 2.20 7.56
C TRP A 51 3.72 2.46 6.65
N GLU A 52 3.65 3.45 5.77
CA GLU A 52 4.77 3.86 4.93
C GLU A 52 6.03 4.15 5.75
N ARG A 53 5.91 4.98 6.81
CA ARG A 53 7.04 5.33 7.70
C ARG A 53 7.55 4.14 8.49
N ILE A 54 6.65 3.32 9.06
CA ILE A 54 7.00 2.12 9.81
C ILE A 54 7.75 1.14 8.92
N PHE A 55 7.23 0.90 7.72
CA PHE A 55 7.84 0.00 6.76
C PHE A 55 9.21 0.50 6.33
N ALA A 56 9.33 1.77 5.91
CA ALA A 56 10.60 2.38 5.52
C ALA A 56 11.67 2.23 6.62
N LYS A 57 11.32 2.61 7.85
CA LYS A 57 12.20 2.48 9.03
C LYS A 57 12.62 1.03 9.27
N SER A 58 11.67 0.11 9.18
CA SER A 58 11.89 -1.31 9.52
C SER A 58 12.76 -2.05 8.51
N ILE A 59 12.75 -1.63 7.24
CA ILE A 59 13.62 -2.22 6.21
C ILE A 59 14.90 -1.41 5.96
N GLY A 60 15.06 -0.24 6.61
CA GLY A 60 16.15 0.70 6.33
C GLY A 60 16.05 1.30 4.92
N GLY A 61 14.84 1.63 4.48
CA GLY A 61 14.51 2.33 3.24
C GLY A 61 14.28 3.83 3.45
N ALA A 62 14.16 4.57 2.36
CA ALA A 62 13.74 5.96 2.36
C ALA A 62 12.21 6.05 2.22
N TRP A 63 11.59 6.85 3.07
CA TRP A 63 10.19 7.22 2.92
C TRP A 63 10.07 8.41 1.98
N THR A 64 9.31 8.25 0.91
CA THR A 64 9.09 9.26 -0.13
C THR A 64 7.59 9.38 -0.38
N PRO A 65 6.89 10.26 0.36
CA PRO A 65 5.45 10.41 0.15
C PRO A 65 5.16 10.74 -1.32
N SER A 66 4.53 9.80 -2.01
CA SER A 66 4.22 9.90 -3.43
C SER A 66 2.74 10.13 -3.66
N ASN A 67 2.41 10.98 -4.62
CA ASN A 67 1.03 11.15 -5.08
C ASN A 67 0.57 10.00 -6.00
N VAL A 68 1.50 9.19 -6.49
CA VAL A 68 1.24 8.05 -7.40
C VAL A 68 0.95 6.78 -6.62
N GLY A 69 1.48 6.66 -5.38
CA GLY A 69 1.22 5.56 -4.45
C GLY A 69 1.82 4.22 -4.89
N LEU A 70 2.89 4.25 -5.69
CA LEU A 70 3.66 3.07 -6.11
C LEU A 70 5.10 3.10 -5.60
N ASP A 71 5.56 4.24 -5.08
CA ASP A 71 6.92 4.51 -4.63
C ASP A 71 6.94 5.24 -3.28
N ASP A 72 6.01 4.87 -2.39
CA ASP A 72 5.90 5.43 -1.04
C ASP A 72 7.16 5.15 -0.20
N VAL A 73 7.83 4.01 -0.48
CA VAL A 73 9.09 3.61 0.16
C VAL A 73 10.07 3.12 -0.89
N ILE A 74 11.33 3.54 -0.77
CA ILE A 74 12.39 3.19 -1.72
C ILE A 74 13.59 2.59 -0.97
N LYS A 75 14.13 1.50 -1.49
CA LYS A 75 15.43 0.96 -1.07
C LYS A 75 16.19 0.43 -2.28
N ASN A 76 17.40 0.95 -2.52
CA ASN A 76 18.15 0.70 -3.75
C ASN A 76 17.33 1.12 -4.97
N LYS A 77 17.02 0.16 -5.85
CA LYS A 77 16.19 0.35 -7.04
C LYS A 77 14.85 -0.39 -6.97
N THR A 78 14.43 -0.79 -5.77
CA THR A 78 13.09 -1.29 -5.50
C THR A 78 12.24 -0.18 -4.90
N ALA A 79 11.02 -0.04 -5.38
CA ALA A 79 10.02 0.83 -4.81
C ALA A 79 8.80 0.04 -4.34
N TRP A 80 8.18 0.49 -3.25
CA TRP A 80 6.98 -0.11 -2.67
C TRP A 80 5.85 0.90 -2.56
N GLY A 81 4.69 0.53 -3.08
CA GLY A 81 3.43 1.12 -2.67
C GLY A 81 2.97 0.47 -1.36
N ALA A 82 2.70 1.25 -0.32
CA ALA A 82 2.30 0.74 0.98
C ALA A 82 0.78 0.80 1.17
N LYS A 83 0.18 -0.29 1.64
CA LYS A 83 -1.28 -0.40 1.81
C LYS A 83 -1.62 -0.98 3.19
N THR A 84 -2.65 -0.43 3.84
CA THR A 84 -3.23 -1.00 5.06
C THR A 84 -4.63 -1.51 4.79
N VAL A 85 -4.97 -2.66 5.38
CA VAL A 85 -6.31 -3.25 5.29
C VAL A 85 -6.75 -3.72 6.67
N LYS A 86 -7.96 -3.36 7.08
CA LYS A 86 -8.61 -3.93 8.27
C LYS A 86 -9.14 -5.32 7.99
N SER A 87 -9.02 -6.22 8.95
CA SER A 87 -9.58 -7.57 8.90
C SER A 87 -9.97 -8.02 10.31
N SER A 88 -11.10 -8.70 10.43
CA SER A 88 -11.49 -9.36 11.68
C SER A 88 -10.60 -10.57 12.00
N ASN A 89 -9.92 -11.13 10.99
CA ASN A 89 -9.01 -12.27 11.14
C ASN A 89 -7.79 -12.11 10.20
N PRO A 90 -6.78 -11.32 10.59
CA PRO A 90 -5.59 -11.06 9.77
C PRO A 90 -4.79 -12.32 9.44
N PHE A 91 -4.86 -13.35 10.27
CA PHE A 91 -4.06 -14.56 10.10
C PHE A 91 -4.64 -15.56 9.10
N ASP A 92 -5.98 -15.53 8.88
CA ASP A 92 -6.68 -16.51 8.04
C ASP A 92 -7.35 -15.88 6.81
N ALA A 93 -7.18 -14.59 6.61
CA ALA A 93 -7.68 -13.91 5.43
C ALA A 93 -7.17 -14.61 4.15
N LYS A 94 -8.09 -14.83 3.21
CA LYS A 94 -7.80 -15.49 1.93
C LYS A 94 -7.50 -14.50 0.81
N SER A 95 -8.12 -13.32 0.87
CA SER A 95 -7.94 -12.26 -0.11
C SER A 95 -8.02 -10.90 0.55
N VAL A 96 -7.45 -9.89 -0.11
CA VAL A 96 -7.51 -8.49 0.29
C VAL A 96 -7.92 -7.62 -0.89
N ARG A 97 -8.61 -6.53 -0.58
CA ARG A 97 -9.00 -5.52 -1.56
C ARG A 97 -8.15 -4.27 -1.34
N LEU A 98 -7.34 -3.95 -2.33
CA LEU A 98 -6.36 -2.87 -2.28
C LEU A 98 -6.87 -1.70 -3.11
N ILE A 99 -7.19 -0.57 -2.47
CA ILE A 99 -7.48 0.68 -3.19
C ILE A 99 -6.18 1.11 -3.86
N SER A 100 -6.19 1.08 -5.20
CA SER A 100 -5.01 1.27 -6.05
C SER A 100 -5.03 2.61 -6.79
N GLY A 101 -5.82 3.55 -6.31
CA GLY A 101 -5.89 4.93 -6.76
C GLY A 101 -7.19 5.28 -7.47
N ARG A 102 -7.18 6.46 -8.09
CA ARG A 102 -8.28 6.95 -8.92
C ARG A 102 -7.91 6.80 -10.38
N ASN A 103 -8.67 5.98 -11.12
CA ASN A 103 -8.52 5.80 -12.55
C ASN A 103 -9.73 6.48 -13.22
N SER A 104 -9.52 7.69 -13.73
CA SER A 104 -10.60 8.49 -14.31
C SER A 104 -10.55 8.49 -15.83
N PRO A 105 -11.39 7.70 -16.52
CA PRO A 105 -11.50 7.74 -17.98
C PRO A 105 -11.87 9.14 -18.49
N SER A 106 -12.70 9.88 -17.76
CA SER A 106 -13.05 11.25 -18.12
C SER A 106 -11.83 12.18 -18.16
N TYR A 107 -10.99 12.12 -17.14
CA TYR A 107 -9.76 12.94 -17.09
C TYR A 107 -8.72 12.49 -18.11
N SER A 108 -8.49 11.17 -18.22
CA SER A 108 -7.34 10.64 -18.99
C SER A 108 -7.66 10.45 -20.48
N TYR A 109 -8.92 10.18 -20.83
CA TYR A 109 -9.34 9.87 -22.21
C TYR A 109 -10.47 10.77 -22.72
N GLY A 110 -11.02 11.66 -21.88
CA GLY A 110 -12.16 12.50 -22.25
C GLY A 110 -13.51 11.76 -22.25
N THR A 111 -13.58 10.55 -21.70
CA THR A 111 -14.81 9.72 -21.66
C THR A 111 -15.73 10.21 -20.55
N SER A 112 -16.61 11.15 -20.86
CA SER A 112 -17.56 11.74 -19.90
C SER A 112 -18.74 10.83 -19.59
N ASP A 113 -19.24 10.08 -20.58
CA ASP A 113 -20.31 9.09 -20.41
C ASP A 113 -19.73 7.66 -20.45
N VAL A 114 -19.51 7.11 -19.26
CA VAL A 114 -18.95 5.76 -19.10
C VAL A 114 -19.92 4.63 -19.48
N HIS A 115 -21.21 4.93 -19.60
CA HIS A 115 -22.22 3.98 -20.06
C HIS A 115 -22.45 4.06 -21.57
N GLY A 116 -22.00 5.14 -22.21
CA GLY A 116 -22.06 5.33 -23.64
C GLY A 116 -20.97 4.62 -24.45
N VAL A 117 -19.93 4.09 -23.76
CA VAL A 117 -18.85 3.30 -24.37
C VAL A 117 -19.03 1.82 -24.09
N SER A 118 -18.39 0.97 -24.91
CA SER A 118 -18.42 -0.48 -24.68
C SER A 118 -17.71 -0.85 -23.37
N ILE A 119 -18.16 -1.94 -22.73
CA ILE A 119 -17.51 -2.45 -21.51
C ILE A 119 -16.03 -2.75 -21.75
N ALA A 120 -15.67 -3.31 -22.91
CA ALA A 120 -14.29 -3.61 -23.25
C ALA A 120 -13.42 -2.35 -23.35
N GLU A 121 -13.93 -1.31 -24.01
CA GLU A 121 -13.23 -0.01 -24.13
C GLU A 121 -13.06 0.64 -22.75
N LEU A 122 -14.10 0.64 -21.92
CA LEU A 122 -14.00 1.20 -20.57
C LEU A 122 -13.00 0.43 -19.69
N ALA A 123 -12.97 -0.89 -19.80
CA ALA A 123 -12.03 -1.75 -19.10
C ALA A 123 -10.59 -1.46 -19.54
N GLU A 124 -10.35 -1.32 -20.84
CA GLU A 124 -9.07 -0.93 -21.38
C GLU A 124 -8.60 0.43 -20.88
N GLN A 125 -9.47 1.43 -20.86
CA GLN A 125 -9.18 2.76 -20.31
C GLN A 125 -8.84 2.71 -18.84
N VAL A 126 -9.63 2.01 -18.02
CA VAL A 126 -9.42 1.89 -16.58
C VAL A 126 -8.08 1.20 -16.27
N LEU A 127 -7.77 0.08 -16.93
CA LEU A 127 -6.48 -0.59 -16.76
C LEU A 127 -5.33 0.16 -17.42
N GLY A 128 -5.58 0.86 -18.51
CA GLY A 128 -4.59 1.71 -19.19
C GLY A 128 -4.02 2.78 -18.27
N ILE A 129 -4.86 3.42 -17.44
CA ILE A 129 -4.42 4.40 -16.43
C ILE A 129 -3.52 3.75 -15.38
N TRP A 130 -3.87 2.56 -14.91
CA TRP A 130 -3.01 1.81 -13.98
C TRP A 130 -1.67 1.44 -14.62
N ASN A 131 -1.73 0.88 -15.82
CA ASN A 131 -0.54 0.42 -16.54
C ASN A 131 0.42 1.57 -16.84
N GLU A 132 -0.09 2.76 -17.18
CA GLU A 132 0.78 3.92 -17.42
C GLU A 132 1.46 4.39 -16.13
N ARG A 133 0.79 4.36 -14.97
CA ARG A 133 1.45 4.63 -13.68
C ARG A 133 2.55 3.63 -13.35
N VAL A 134 2.30 2.33 -13.59
CA VAL A 134 3.32 1.29 -13.39
C VAL A 134 4.50 1.52 -14.33
N LYS A 135 4.24 1.82 -15.60
CA LYS A 135 5.26 2.09 -16.61
C LYS A 135 6.11 3.32 -16.28
N GLU A 136 5.48 4.41 -15.78
CA GLU A 136 6.23 5.60 -15.33
C GLU A 136 7.15 5.26 -14.13
N ALA A 137 6.67 4.51 -13.16
CA ALA A 137 7.49 4.08 -12.04
C ALA A 137 8.64 3.15 -12.48
N GLN A 138 8.42 2.26 -13.46
CA GLN A 138 9.45 1.39 -14.03
C GLN A 138 10.57 2.12 -14.77
N LYS A 139 10.40 3.40 -15.13
CA LYS A 139 11.49 4.22 -15.67
C LYS A 139 12.56 4.55 -14.63
N GLN A 140 12.18 4.54 -13.35
CA GLN A 140 13.04 4.93 -12.23
C GLN A 140 13.52 3.73 -11.41
N TYR A 141 12.67 2.70 -11.30
CA TYR A 141 12.89 1.55 -10.42
C TYR A 141 12.95 0.26 -11.22
N GLU A 142 13.88 -0.61 -10.85
CA GLU A 142 14.05 -1.93 -11.47
C GLU A 142 12.98 -2.93 -11.02
N GLU A 143 12.46 -2.72 -9.80
CA GLU A 143 11.45 -3.57 -9.19
C GLU A 143 10.38 -2.75 -8.46
N LEU A 144 9.13 -3.08 -8.70
CA LEU A 144 7.99 -2.47 -8.03
C LEU A 144 7.25 -3.53 -7.21
N ARG A 145 6.97 -3.21 -5.95
CA ARG A 145 6.21 -4.06 -5.03
C ARG A 145 5.05 -3.28 -4.39
N THR A 146 4.06 -4.00 -3.96
CA THR A 146 3.04 -3.50 -3.04
C THR A 146 3.21 -4.24 -1.72
N VAL A 147 3.46 -3.52 -0.62
CA VAL A 147 3.52 -4.08 0.73
C VAL A 147 2.22 -3.81 1.47
N VAL A 148 1.62 -4.86 2.02
CA VAL A 148 0.33 -4.79 2.71
C VAL A 148 0.51 -5.09 4.18
N LEU A 149 -0.06 -4.22 5.04
CA LEU A 149 -0.31 -4.51 6.44
C LEU A 149 -1.80 -4.84 6.62
N LEU A 150 -2.09 -6.11 6.85
CA LEU A 150 -3.41 -6.58 7.24
C LEU A 150 -3.48 -6.62 8.75
N LYS A 151 -4.40 -5.88 9.36
CA LYS A 151 -4.44 -5.65 10.81
C LYS A 151 -5.83 -5.83 11.40
N SER A 152 -5.90 -6.35 12.63
CA SER A 152 -7.11 -6.31 13.45
C SER A 152 -7.45 -4.88 13.86
N GLU A 153 -8.68 -4.65 14.27
CA GLU A 153 -9.15 -3.32 14.71
C GLU A 153 -8.35 -2.81 15.91
N ASP A 154 -8.03 -3.70 16.84
CA ASP A 154 -7.30 -3.44 18.07
C ASP A 154 -5.77 -3.49 17.92
N LEU A 155 -5.26 -3.75 16.72
CA LEU A 155 -3.84 -3.92 16.38
C LEU A 155 -3.13 -5.08 17.10
N ILE A 156 -3.86 -6.00 17.73
CA ILE A 156 -3.27 -7.15 18.43
C ILE A 156 -2.75 -8.20 17.45
N GLU A 157 -3.43 -8.37 16.32
CA GLU A 157 -3.00 -9.28 15.26
C GLU A 157 -2.75 -8.54 13.96
N CYS A 158 -1.57 -8.78 13.39
CA CYS A 158 -1.18 -8.19 12.12
C CYS A 158 -0.50 -9.24 11.22
N SER A 159 -0.76 -9.16 9.93
CA SER A 159 0.01 -9.87 8.91
C SER A 159 0.61 -8.89 7.92
N ALA A 160 1.88 -9.09 7.55
CA ALA A 160 2.53 -8.31 6.50
C ALA A 160 2.99 -9.21 5.36
N PHE A 161 2.79 -8.76 4.13
CA PHE A 161 3.16 -9.49 2.91
C PHE A 161 3.29 -8.55 1.73
N GLU A 162 3.86 -9.06 0.64
CA GLU A 162 4.15 -8.29 -0.55
C GLU A 162 3.62 -8.97 -1.81
N TYR A 163 3.39 -8.14 -2.83
CA TYR A 163 3.13 -8.55 -4.21
C TYR A 163 4.06 -7.81 -5.16
N PHE A 164 4.38 -8.41 -6.30
CA PHE A 164 4.93 -7.63 -7.41
C PHE A 164 3.84 -6.72 -7.99
N THR A 165 4.17 -5.44 -8.14
CA THR A 165 3.30 -4.49 -8.82
C THR A 165 3.54 -4.59 -10.31
N THR A 166 2.51 -5.01 -11.06
CA THR A 166 2.62 -5.34 -12.49
C THR A 166 1.56 -4.61 -13.31
N MET A 167 1.79 -4.54 -14.60
CA MET A 167 0.78 -4.16 -15.59
C MET A 167 -0.18 -5.33 -15.85
N TYR A 168 -1.39 -5.01 -16.25
CA TYR A 168 -2.44 -5.98 -16.55
C TYR A 168 -2.94 -5.82 -17.98
N ASP A 169 -3.23 -6.93 -18.64
CA ASP A 169 -3.87 -6.99 -19.93
C ASP A 169 -5.38 -7.16 -19.74
N TYR A 170 -6.17 -6.15 -20.13
CA TYR A 170 -7.62 -6.15 -19.94
C TYR A 170 -8.32 -7.33 -20.61
N SER A 171 -7.78 -7.83 -21.73
CA SER A 171 -8.36 -8.92 -22.50
C SER A 171 -8.32 -10.29 -21.79
N LYS A 172 -7.56 -10.40 -20.70
CA LYS A 172 -7.45 -11.62 -19.88
C LYS A 172 -8.53 -11.77 -18.82
N TYR A 173 -9.43 -10.80 -18.72
CA TYR A 173 -10.46 -10.74 -17.68
C TYR A 173 -11.84 -10.65 -18.32
N ASP A 174 -12.84 -11.23 -17.65
CA ASP A 174 -14.25 -11.07 -18.02
C ASP A 174 -14.82 -9.83 -17.33
N TRP A 175 -15.26 -8.85 -18.11
CA TRP A 175 -15.71 -7.56 -17.61
C TRP A 175 -17.21 -7.41 -17.69
N LYS A 176 -17.81 -6.91 -16.60
CA LYS A 176 -19.25 -6.63 -16.54
C LYS A 176 -19.58 -5.59 -15.47
N TRP A 177 -20.75 -5.02 -15.58
CA TRP A 177 -21.34 -4.24 -14.50
C TRP A 177 -21.92 -5.16 -13.43
N ASN A 178 -21.71 -4.83 -12.15
CA ASN A 178 -22.39 -5.50 -11.05
C ASN A 178 -23.66 -4.73 -10.65
N ASP A 179 -24.46 -5.33 -9.75
CA ASP A 179 -25.76 -4.76 -9.30
C ASP A 179 -25.63 -3.40 -8.57
N ARG A 180 -24.41 -3.02 -8.18
CA ARG A 180 -24.11 -1.72 -7.55
C ARG A 180 -23.62 -0.68 -8.57
N GLY A 181 -23.66 -0.97 -9.85
CA GLY A 181 -23.17 -0.08 -10.90
C GLY A 181 -21.65 0.09 -10.93
N ASN A 182 -20.89 -0.86 -10.41
CA ASN A 182 -19.42 -0.87 -10.53
C ASN A 182 -18.99 -1.75 -11.70
N LEU A 183 -17.99 -1.32 -12.45
CA LEU A 183 -17.31 -2.19 -13.41
C LEU A 183 -16.43 -3.18 -12.66
N ILE A 184 -16.63 -4.47 -12.90
CA ILE A 184 -15.82 -5.54 -12.31
C ILE A 184 -15.13 -6.37 -13.36
N GLY A 185 -13.87 -6.75 -13.09
CA GLY A 185 -13.08 -7.67 -13.89
C GLY A 185 -12.86 -8.97 -13.14
N LEU A 186 -13.22 -10.09 -13.77
CA LEU A 186 -13.14 -11.44 -13.20
C LEU A 186 -12.02 -12.21 -13.88
N GLU A 187 -11.32 -13.03 -13.11
CA GLU A 187 -10.39 -14.04 -13.64
C GLU A 187 -11.16 -15.19 -14.31
N SER A 188 -10.48 -16.02 -15.09
CA SER A 188 -11.05 -17.17 -15.81
C SER A 188 -11.77 -18.17 -14.91
N ASN A 189 -11.41 -18.23 -13.64
CA ASN A 189 -12.07 -19.07 -12.61
C ASN A 189 -13.30 -18.38 -11.97
N GLY A 190 -13.68 -17.17 -12.43
CA GLY A 190 -14.77 -16.37 -11.90
C GLY A 190 -14.42 -15.54 -10.66
N SER A 191 -13.18 -15.59 -10.17
CA SER A 191 -12.75 -14.79 -9.01
C SER A 191 -12.68 -13.31 -9.35
N LEU A 192 -13.12 -12.45 -8.43
CA LEU A 192 -13.04 -11.00 -8.59
C LEU A 192 -11.58 -10.54 -8.51
N LYS A 193 -11.10 -9.90 -9.58
CA LYS A 193 -9.76 -9.28 -9.62
C LYS A 193 -9.84 -7.77 -9.49
N PHE A 194 -10.72 -7.13 -10.22
CA PHE A 194 -10.82 -5.67 -10.28
C PHE A 194 -12.22 -5.18 -9.92
N THR A 195 -12.25 -4.02 -9.28
CA THR A 195 -13.47 -3.23 -9.13
C THR A 195 -13.13 -1.78 -9.43
N TRP A 196 -13.88 -1.19 -10.35
CA TRP A 196 -13.81 0.24 -10.59
C TRP A 196 -15.18 0.87 -10.30
N GLN A 197 -15.17 1.92 -9.49
CA GLN A 197 -16.37 2.67 -9.11
C GLN A 197 -16.43 3.95 -9.93
N PRO A 198 -17.45 4.15 -10.79
CA PRO A 198 -17.60 5.38 -11.59
C PRO A 198 -17.62 6.63 -10.72
N HIS A 199 -18.40 6.60 -9.64
CA HIS A 199 -18.42 7.68 -8.67
C HIS A 199 -17.11 7.76 -7.90
N GLY A 200 -16.32 8.83 -8.16
CA GLY A 200 -15.00 9.04 -7.58
C GLY A 200 -13.87 8.28 -8.27
N SER A 201 -14.15 7.51 -9.32
CA SER A 201 -13.18 6.79 -10.17
C SER A 201 -12.24 5.85 -9.38
N GLN A 202 -12.70 5.33 -8.24
CA GLN A 202 -11.88 4.49 -7.38
C GLN A 202 -11.59 3.16 -8.04
N PHE A 203 -10.31 2.84 -8.21
CA PHE A 203 -9.84 1.56 -8.70
C PHE A 203 -9.32 0.69 -7.57
N THR A 204 -9.78 -0.56 -7.52
CA THR A 204 -9.45 -1.54 -6.47
C THR A 204 -8.98 -2.83 -7.13
N ILE A 205 -7.85 -3.35 -6.66
CA ILE A 205 -7.31 -4.66 -7.04
C ILE A 205 -7.55 -5.63 -5.90
N THR A 206 -8.10 -6.79 -6.20
CA THR A 206 -8.25 -7.91 -5.23
C THR A 206 -7.11 -8.88 -5.43
N GLU A 207 -6.36 -9.15 -4.35
CA GLU A 207 -5.24 -10.08 -4.34
C GLU A 207 -5.49 -11.25 -3.38
N GLN A 208 -5.01 -12.43 -3.76
CA GLN A 208 -5.02 -13.59 -2.86
C GLN A 208 -3.91 -13.41 -1.82
N VAL A 209 -4.23 -13.54 -0.54
CA VAL A 209 -3.22 -13.42 0.51
C VAL A 209 -2.22 -14.58 0.40
N PRO A 210 -0.90 -14.32 0.28
CA PRO A 210 0.09 -15.37 0.12
C PRO A 210 0.18 -16.26 1.37
N GLN A 211 0.46 -17.54 1.18
CA GLN A 211 0.67 -18.47 2.30
C GLN A 211 1.91 -18.05 3.12
N LYS A 212 3.00 -17.72 2.43
CA LYS A 212 4.21 -17.18 3.05
C LYS A 212 3.98 -15.70 3.35
N ARG A 213 3.78 -15.39 4.61
CA ARG A 213 3.59 -14.03 5.12
C ARG A 213 4.05 -13.92 6.56
N LEU A 214 4.44 -12.74 6.97
CA LEU A 214 4.70 -12.46 8.38
C LEU A 214 3.37 -12.42 9.14
N LYS A 215 3.34 -13.04 10.32
CA LYS A 215 2.25 -12.95 11.28
C LYS A 215 2.81 -12.46 12.62
N ILE A 216 2.22 -11.43 13.19
CA ILE A 216 2.61 -10.85 14.47
C ILE A 216 1.39 -10.84 15.38
N ARG A 217 1.56 -11.29 16.62
CA ARG A 217 0.58 -11.14 17.70
C ARG A 217 1.24 -10.39 18.86
N ILE A 218 0.60 -9.33 19.32
CA ILE A 218 1.01 -8.62 20.53
C ILE A 218 0.47 -9.38 21.74
N LEU A 219 1.35 -10.04 22.47
CA LEU A 219 0.97 -10.91 23.59
C LEU A 219 0.56 -10.13 24.84
N HIS A 220 1.06 -8.90 24.98
CA HIS A 220 0.75 -8.01 26.08
C HIS A 220 0.43 -6.62 25.54
N ARG A 221 -0.82 -6.18 25.71
CA ARG A 221 -1.21 -4.81 25.38
C ARG A 221 -0.65 -3.88 26.46
N PRO A 222 0.16 -2.87 26.10
CA PRO A 222 0.70 -1.94 27.10
C PRO A 222 -0.40 -1.07 27.70
N ASN A 223 -0.15 -0.57 28.91
CA ASN A 223 -0.93 0.55 29.44
C ASN A 223 -0.64 1.81 28.61
N LEU A 224 -1.64 2.68 28.53
CA LEU A 224 -1.47 3.98 27.89
C LEU A 224 -0.56 4.84 28.77
N VAL A 225 0.48 5.42 28.19
CA VAL A 225 1.33 6.42 28.83
C VAL A 225 0.53 7.70 28.98
N SER A 226 0.41 8.19 30.20
CA SER A 226 -0.28 9.47 30.46
C SER A 226 0.55 10.65 29.94
N GLN A 227 -0.12 11.77 29.66
CA GLN A 227 0.55 13.01 29.28
C GLN A 227 1.56 13.45 30.35
N GLN A 228 1.22 13.28 31.65
CA GLN A 228 2.11 13.63 32.75
C GLN A 228 3.38 12.77 32.79
N GLU A 229 3.26 11.45 32.56
CA GLU A 229 4.43 10.56 32.47
C GLU A 229 5.32 10.94 31.30
N LEU A 230 4.72 11.26 30.14
CA LEU A 230 5.47 11.71 28.97
C LEU A 230 6.19 13.03 29.26
N PHE A 231 5.49 14.03 29.81
CA PHE A 231 6.08 15.34 30.11
C PHE A 231 7.25 15.22 31.11
N LYS A 232 7.10 14.35 32.12
CA LYS A 232 8.19 14.05 33.04
C LYS A 232 9.39 13.38 32.33
N ALA A 233 9.13 12.47 31.41
CA ALA A 233 10.20 11.74 30.69
C ALA A 233 11.02 12.62 29.73
N ILE A 234 10.44 13.72 29.25
CA ILE A 234 11.11 14.67 28.34
C ILE A 234 11.54 15.96 29.04
N ASP A 235 11.43 16.05 30.39
CA ASP A 235 11.73 17.24 31.18
C ASP A 235 10.99 18.50 30.68
N PHE A 236 9.72 18.30 30.24
CA PHE A 236 8.89 19.42 29.77
C PHE A 236 8.67 20.46 30.86
N ASN A 237 8.76 21.75 30.48
CA ASN A 237 8.32 22.86 31.32
C ASN A 237 7.60 23.93 30.47
N ASP A 238 6.81 24.76 31.12
CA ASP A 238 5.95 25.74 30.46
C ASP A 238 6.72 26.81 29.67
N ASN A 239 8.02 27.01 29.94
CA ASN A 239 8.88 27.91 29.18
C ASN A 239 9.13 27.47 27.73
N TRP A 240 8.73 26.24 27.37
CA TRP A 240 8.77 25.76 25.97
C TRP A 240 7.65 26.35 25.11
N ILE A 241 6.64 27.02 25.77
CA ILE A 241 5.48 27.58 25.10
C ILE A 241 5.49 29.10 25.29
N GLN A 242 5.46 29.83 24.19
CA GLN A 242 5.20 31.26 24.18
C GLN A 242 3.79 31.50 23.62
N ILE A 243 2.96 32.17 24.42
CA ILE A 243 1.66 32.66 23.94
C ILE A 243 1.94 34.01 23.25
N ILE A 244 1.53 34.13 22.00
CA ILE A 244 1.61 35.38 21.22
C ILE A 244 0.19 35.93 21.19
N ASP A 245 -0.08 36.94 22.02
CA ASP A 245 -1.33 37.68 21.98
C ASP A 245 -1.34 38.48 20.67
N GLY A 246 -2.38 38.27 19.85
CA GLY A 246 -2.58 39.10 18.68
C GLY A 246 -2.85 40.54 19.12
N GLU A 247 -2.06 41.49 18.64
CA GLU A 247 -2.43 42.91 18.74
C GLU A 247 -3.75 43.07 17.97
N GLU A 248 -4.82 43.49 18.65
CA GLU A 248 -6.03 43.97 17.99
C GLU A 248 -5.65 45.24 17.24
N GLU A 249 -5.62 45.20 15.89
CA GLU A 249 -5.60 46.39 15.05
C GLU A 249 -7.02 47.02 14.96
#